data_4ebed84b68a6983a81752b8af4ce8383
#
_entry.id   4ebed84b68a6983a81752b8af4ce8383
#
_cell.length_a   1.000
_cell.length_b   1.000
_cell.length_c   1.000
_cell.angle_alpha   90.00
_cell.angle_beta   90.00
_cell.angle_gamma   90.00
#
_symmetry.space_group_name_H-M   'P 1'
#
loop_
_entity.id
_entity.type
_entity.pdbx_description
1 polymer ?
#
loop_
_entity_poly.entity_id
_entity_poly.type
_entity_poly.pdbx_seq_one_letter_code
_entity_poly.pdbx_strand_id
1 'polypeptide(L)'
;LKTAFTILLFSLMIVFVQDWKYRKIHLILPITIFSISFFIIKNNDLLKITILNLSFFLITLSVLIIYMSFKSKKIINPFQHYFGIGDLLFYVSITPLFSQQNYILFFVLSMLFAIGLQLSLKKISTEETVPLAGFSALLLCLVFLKDHYFLFHKMTLL
;
A
#
# COMPACT_ATOMS: atom_id res chain seq x y z
N LEU A 1 19.56 -11.20 5.86
CA LEU A 1 18.96 -9.91 5.58
C LEU A 1 18.75 -9.70 4.07
N LYS A 2 19.78 -9.93 3.23
CA LYS A 2 19.66 -9.79 1.76
C LYS A 2 18.55 -10.67 1.15
N THR A 3 18.47 -11.93 1.57
CA THR A 3 17.45 -12.88 1.09
C THR A 3 16.02 -12.44 1.44
N ALA A 4 15.82 -11.96 2.67
CA ALA A 4 14.50 -11.47 3.08
C ALA A 4 14.09 -10.20 2.29
N PHE A 5 15.03 -9.31 2.01
CA PHE A 5 14.79 -8.14 1.17
C PHE A 5 14.44 -8.52 -0.29
N THR A 6 15.13 -9.51 -0.87
CA THR A 6 14.77 -10.00 -2.22
C THR A 6 13.39 -10.64 -2.26
N ILE A 7 12.99 -11.38 -1.21
CA ILE A 7 11.63 -11.96 -1.11
C ILE A 7 10.60 -10.83 -1.01
N LEU A 8 10.88 -9.77 -0.24
CA LEU A 8 9.99 -8.61 -0.13
C LEU A 8 9.77 -7.94 -1.50
N LEU A 9 10.84 -7.64 -2.23
CA LEU A 9 10.75 -7.05 -3.56
C LEU A 9 9.98 -7.96 -4.55
N PHE A 10 10.25 -9.27 -4.52
CA PHE A 10 9.56 -10.23 -5.36
C PHE A 10 8.06 -10.29 -5.03
N SER A 11 7.70 -10.29 -3.75
CA SER A 11 6.29 -10.24 -3.32
C SER A 11 5.58 -8.98 -3.80
N LEU A 12 6.23 -7.82 -3.75
CA LEU A 12 5.68 -6.56 -4.26
C LEU A 12 5.47 -6.58 -5.78
N MET A 13 6.41 -7.16 -6.53
CA MET A 13 6.27 -7.32 -7.98
C MET A 13 5.10 -8.25 -8.33
N ILE A 14 4.89 -9.32 -7.57
CA ILE A 14 3.75 -10.22 -7.75
C ILE A 14 2.44 -9.49 -7.44
N VAL A 15 2.37 -8.68 -6.36
CA VAL A 15 1.21 -7.84 -6.05
C VAL A 15 0.88 -6.93 -7.22
N PHE A 16 1.88 -6.25 -7.77
CA PHE A 16 1.69 -5.39 -8.94
C PHE A 16 1.08 -6.15 -10.14
N VAL A 17 1.66 -7.29 -10.50
CA VAL A 17 1.19 -8.08 -11.65
C VAL A 17 -0.21 -8.65 -11.41
N GLN A 18 -0.49 -9.15 -10.21
CA GLN A 18 -1.80 -9.72 -9.88
C GLN A 18 -2.89 -8.65 -9.89
N ASP A 19 -2.63 -7.51 -9.25
CA ASP A 19 -3.61 -6.44 -9.18
C ASP A 19 -3.86 -5.80 -10.55
N TRP A 20 -2.79 -5.62 -11.34
CA TRP A 20 -2.91 -5.12 -12.72
C TRP A 20 -3.75 -6.04 -13.61
N LYS A 21 -3.48 -7.36 -13.55
CA LYS A 21 -4.08 -8.32 -14.49
C LYS A 21 -5.44 -8.85 -14.03
N TYR A 22 -5.60 -9.11 -12.73
CA TYR A 22 -6.74 -9.84 -12.19
C TYR A 22 -7.64 -8.99 -11.28
N ARG A 23 -7.21 -7.79 -10.89
CA ARG A 23 -7.92 -6.93 -9.90
C ARG A 23 -8.18 -7.66 -8.58
N LYS A 24 -7.35 -8.62 -8.24
CA LYS A 24 -7.41 -9.45 -7.04
C LYS A 24 -6.01 -9.75 -6.57
N ILE A 25 -5.82 -9.72 -5.27
CA ILE A 25 -4.54 -10.03 -4.62
C ILE A 25 -4.75 -11.27 -3.76
N HIS A 26 -3.85 -12.25 -3.89
CA HIS A 26 -3.84 -13.40 -3.01
C HIS A 26 -3.45 -12.98 -1.59
N LEU A 27 -4.24 -13.42 -0.58
CA LEU A 27 -4.04 -13.10 0.84
C LEU A 27 -2.63 -13.42 1.35
N ILE A 28 -1.98 -14.43 0.77
CA ILE A 28 -0.62 -14.85 1.13
C ILE A 28 0.38 -13.70 0.95
N LEU A 29 0.23 -12.85 -0.09
CA LEU A 29 1.19 -11.79 -0.39
C LEU A 29 1.22 -10.66 0.66
N PRO A 30 0.10 -10.07 1.09
CA PRO A 30 0.10 -9.12 2.19
C PRO A 30 0.64 -9.72 3.50
N ILE A 31 0.31 -10.99 3.80
CA ILE A 31 0.82 -11.67 4.99
C ILE A 31 2.34 -11.85 4.90
N THR A 32 2.89 -12.26 3.76
CA THR A 32 4.34 -12.39 3.57
C THR A 32 5.05 -11.04 3.68
N ILE A 33 4.51 -9.98 3.07
CA ILE A 33 5.08 -8.63 3.17
C ILE A 33 5.11 -8.17 4.62
N PHE A 34 4.02 -8.32 5.37
CA PHE A 34 3.93 -7.94 6.78
C PHE A 34 4.94 -8.70 7.64
N SER A 35 4.99 -10.04 7.51
CA SER A 35 5.89 -10.89 8.28
C SER A 35 7.36 -10.59 7.99
N ILE A 36 7.72 -10.42 6.71
CA ILE A 36 9.08 -10.11 6.31
C ILE A 36 9.49 -8.73 6.82
N SER A 37 8.58 -7.75 6.80
CA SER A 37 8.84 -6.40 7.32
C SER A 37 9.23 -6.43 8.80
N PHE A 38 8.52 -7.20 9.61
CA PHE A 38 8.87 -7.41 11.02
C PHE A 38 10.21 -8.12 11.21
N PHE A 39 10.55 -9.05 10.33
CA PHE A 39 11.81 -9.79 10.42
C PHE A 39 13.02 -8.95 10.04
N ILE A 40 12.87 -8.03 9.08
CA ILE A 40 14.00 -7.22 8.57
C ILE A 40 14.27 -6.02 9.47
N ILE A 41 13.22 -5.36 9.96
CA ILE A 41 13.34 -4.11 10.71
C ILE A 41 13.64 -4.41 12.17
N LYS A 42 14.85 -4.03 12.60
CA LYS A 42 15.31 -4.14 13.98
C LYS A 42 15.11 -2.80 14.70
N ASN A 43 13.88 -2.50 15.06
CA ASN A 43 13.56 -1.30 15.82
C ASN A 43 12.79 -1.69 17.10
N ASN A 44 13.24 -1.22 18.25
CA ASN A 44 12.60 -1.52 19.55
C ASN A 44 11.16 -0.97 19.63
N ASP A 45 10.87 0.11 18.89
CA ASP A 45 9.55 0.73 18.85
C ASP A 45 8.68 0.25 17.68
N LEU A 46 9.08 -0.81 16.97
CA LEU A 46 8.40 -1.25 15.76
C LEU A 46 6.91 -1.54 15.98
N LEU A 47 6.54 -2.20 17.05
CA LEU A 47 5.14 -2.47 17.39
C LEU A 47 4.34 -1.17 17.59
N LYS A 48 4.90 -0.20 18.31
CA LYS A 48 4.28 1.11 18.53
C LYS A 48 4.06 1.85 17.21
N ILE A 49 5.07 1.88 16.36
CA ILE A 49 5.00 2.52 15.03
C ILE A 49 3.94 1.84 14.16
N THR A 50 3.92 0.51 14.15
CA THR A 50 2.93 -0.27 13.37
C THR A 50 1.51 0.02 13.84
N ILE A 51 1.26 0.07 15.16
CA ILE A 51 -0.06 0.38 15.72
C ILE A 51 -0.48 1.82 15.36
N LEU A 52 0.44 2.79 15.41
CA LEU A 52 0.16 4.17 15.04
C LEU A 52 -0.19 4.29 13.53
N ASN A 53 0.56 3.63 12.67
CA ASN A 53 0.30 3.62 11.23
C ASN A 53 -1.04 2.92 10.91
N LEU A 54 -1.32 1.81 11.58
CA LEU A 54 -2.57 1.09 11.43
C LEU A 54 -3.77 1.93 11.91
N SER A 55 -3.64 2.61 13.06
CA SER A 55 -4.71 3.49 13.56
C SER A 55 -4.98 4.66 12.62
N PHE A 56 -3.94 5.31 12.09
CA PHE A 56 -4.10 6.34 11.06
C PHE A 56 -4.88 5.82 9.84
N PHE A 57 -4.48 4.65 9.33
CA PHE A 57 -5.15 4.05 8.18
C PHE A 57 -6.62 3.72 8.45
N LEU A 58 -6.94 3.12 9.60
CA LEU A 58 -8.31 2.80 9.99
C LEU A 58 -9.17 4.06 10.19
N ILE A 59 -8.61 5.11 10.79
CA ILE A 59 -9.30 6.40 10.95
C ILE A 59 -9.61 6.99 9.55
N THR A 60 -8.62 7.00 8.66
CA THR A 60 -8.82 7.52 7.29
C THR A 60 -9.91 6.74 6.55
N LEU A 61 -9.92 5.41 6.65
CA LEU A 61 -10.98 4.59 6.07
C LEU A 61 -12.35 4.89 6.68
N SER A 62 -12.42 5.04 8.01
CA SER A 62 -13.67 5.36 8.70
C SER A 62 -14.24 6.69 8.25
N VAL A 63 -13.39 7.72 8.12
CA VAL A 63 -13.79 9.04 7.61
C VAL A 63 -14.31 8.92 6.17
N LEU A 64 -13.63 8.15 5.32
CA LEU A 64 -14.06 7.91 3.94
C LEU A 64 -15.45 7.25 3.89
N ILE A 65 -15.67 6.20 4.69
CA ILE A 65 -16.96 5.48 4.77
C ILE A 65 -18.08 6.41 5.21
N ILE A 66 -17.82 7.20 6.26
CA ILE A 66 -18.79 8.17 6.78
C ILE A 66 -19.13 9.21 5.70
N TYR A 67 -18.12 9.81 5.08
CA TYR A 67 -18.32 10.78 4.01
C TYR A 67 -19.17 10.23 2.86
N MET A 68 -18.89 9.01 2.42
CA MET A 68 -19.61 8.37 1.32
C MET A 68 -21.03 8.00 1.69
N SER A 69 -21.26 7.55 2.92
CA SER A 69 -22.59 7.24 3.43
C SER A 69 -23.46 8.50 3.52
N PHE A 70 -22.91 9.63 3.97
CA PHE A 70 -23.61 10.91 3.98
C PHE A 70 -23.95 11.39 2.57
N LYS A 71 -23.01 11.32 1.63
CA LYS A 71 -23.19 11.77 0.24
C LYS A 71 -24.26 10.96 -0.50
N SER A 72 -24.34 9.67 -0.24
CA SER A 72 -25.29 8.77 -0.93
C SER A 72 -26.65 8.64 -0.23
N LYS A 73 -26.79 9.23 0.98
CA LYS A 73 -27.99 9.07 1.84
C LYS A 73 -28.35 7.60 2.14
N LYS A 74 -27.38 6.67 2.01
CA LYS A 74 -27.53 5.23 2.27
C LYS A 74 -26.24 4.73 2.91
N ILE A 75 -26.35 3.73 3.78
CA ILE A 75 -25.17 3.02 4.28
C ILE A 75 -24.62 2.20 3.12
N ILE A 76 -23.47 2.65 2.58
CA ILE A 76 -22.80 1.96 1.48
C ILE A 76 -21.73 1.06 2.04
N ASN A 77 -21.65 -0.16 1.51
CA ASN A 77 -20.47 -1.01 1.72
C ASN A 77 -19.35 -0.52 0.80
N PRO A 78 -18.29 0.15 1.32
CA PRO A 78 -17.23 0.73 0.50
C PRO A 78 -16.44 -0.32 -0.27
N PHE A 79 -16.39 -1.56 0.24
CA PHE A 79 -15.64 -2.67 -0.34
C PHE A 79 -16.28 -3.26 -1.60
N GLN A 80 -17.54 -2.96 -1.86
CA GLN A 80 -18.23 -3.45 -3.07
C GLN A 80 -18.03 -2.54 -4.28
N HIS A 81 -17.83 -1.23 -4.07
CA HIS A 81 -17.85 -0.27 -5.17
C HIS A 81 -16.64 0.65 -5.25
N TYR A 82 -15.89 0.87 -4.16
CA TYR A 82 -14.90 1.95 -4.12
C TYR A 82 -13.51 1.53 -3.67
N PHE A 83 -13.39 0.57 -2.77
CA PHE A 83 -12.10 0.18 -2.19
C PHE A 83 -11.99 -1.34 -2.15
N GLY A 84 -11.02 -1.89 -2.86
CA GLY A 84 -10.80 -3.35 -2.87
C GLY A 84 -10.28 -3.86 -1.52
N ILE A 85 -10.72 -5.05 -1.11
CA ILE A 85 -10.15 -5.73 0.07
C ILE A 85 -8.64 -5.92 -0.11
N GLY A 86 -8.16 -6.15 -1.33
CA GLY A 86 -6.75 -6.26 -1.66
C GLY A 86 -5.96 -4.98 -1.34
N ASP A 87 -6.53 -3.81 -1.64
CA ASP A 87 -5.93 -2.51 -1.34
C ASP A 87 -5.78 -2.30 0.17
N LEU A 88 -6.85 -2.64 0.93
CA LEU A 88 -6.82 -2.58 2.39
C LEU A 88 -5.70 -3.45 2.96
N LEU A 89 -5.65 -4.70 2.55
CA LEU A 89 -4.65 -5.66 3.04
C LEU A 89 -3.23 -5.23 2.66
N PHE A 90 -3.04 -4.65 1.49
CA PHE A 90 -1.76 -4.11 1.07
C PHE A 90 -1.31 -2.97 2.00
N TYR A 91 -2.16 -1.93 2.22
CA TYR A 91 -1.79 -0.82 3.09
C TYR A 91 -1.55 -1.25 4.54
N VAL A 92 -2.31 -2.22 5.06
CA VAL A 92 -2.04 -2.83 6.36
C VAL A 92 -0.69 -3.53 6.38
N SER A 93 -0.34 -4.26 5.32
CA SER A 93 0.90 -5.05 5.27
C SER A 93 2.18 -4.22 5.25
N ILE A 94 2.13 -3.00 4.75
CA ILE A 94 3.28 -2.10 4.68
C ILE A 94 3.43 -1.19 5.90
N THR A 95 2.50 -1.24 6.88
CA THR A 95 2.56 -0.39 8.08
C THR A 95 3.87 -0.47 8.86
N PRO A 96 4.58 -1.63 8.96
CA PRO A 96 5.84 -1.70 9.69
C PRO A 96 7.01 -1.03 8.97
N LEU A 97 6.91 -0.85 7.64
CA LEU A 97 8.03 -0.39 6.80
C LEU A 97 8.38 1.09 6.98
N PHE A 98 7.48 1.89 7.54
CA PHE A 98 7.59 3.34 7.57
C PHE A 98 7.47 3.90 8.99
N SER A 99 8.18 5.01 9.24
CA SER A 99 7.83 5.90 10.35
C SER A 99 6.45 6.52 10.10
N GLN A 100 5.77 7.02 11.13
CA GLN A 100 4.41 7.56 11.01
C GLN A 100 4.31 8.66 9.95
N GLN A 101 5.25 9.62 9.95
CA GLN A 101 5.26 10.72 8.97
C GLN A 101 5.45 10.21 7.54
N ASN A 102 6.38 9.29 7.35
CA ASN A 102 6.67 8.72 6.04
C ASN A 102 5.54 7.80 5.54
N TYR A 103 4.82 7.12 6.45
CA TYR A 103 3.64 6.33 6.09
C TYR A 103 2.52 7.20 5.54
N ILE A 104 2.22 8.32 6.20
CA ILE A 104 1.23 9.30 5.74
C ILE A 104 1.64 9.86 4.38
N LEU A 105 2.90 10.25 4.24
CA LEU A 105 3.44 10.77 2.98
C LEU A 105 3.34 9.74 1.86
N PHE A 106 3.75 8.49 2.12
CA PHE A 106 3.66 7.40 1.16
C PHE A 106 2.21 7.12 0.76
N PHE A 107 1.28 7.10 1.72
CA PHE A 107 -0.14 6.89 1.47
C PHE A 107 -0.70 7.92 0.49
N VAL A 108 -0.44 9.22 0.73
CA VAL A 108 -0.88 10.30 -0.17
C VAL A 108 -0.21 10.20 -1.54
N LEU A 109 1.12 10.01 -1.58
CA LEU A 109 1.87 9.90 -2.83
C LEU A 109 1.44 8.69 -3.66
N SER A 110 1.16 7.55 -3.02
CA SER A 110 0.72 6.34 -3.73
C SER A 110 -0.66 6.52 -4.37
N MET A 111 -1.57 7.23 -3.71
CA MET A 111 -2.88 7.58 -4.29
C MET A 111 -2.74 8.50 -5.50
N LEU A 112 -1.95 9.57 -5.39
CA LEU A 112 -1.69 10.49 -6.50
C LEU A 112 -1.00 9.78 -7.67
N PHE A 113 -0.03 8.93 -7.38
CA PHE A 113 0.68 8.13 -8.37
C PHE A 113 -0.26 7.15 -9.09
N ALA A 114 -1.14 6.46 -8.36
CA ALA A 114 -2.11 5.56 -8.93
C ALA A 114 -3.10 6.28 -9.87
N ILE A 115 -3.60 7.44 -9.46
CA ILE A 115 -4.48 8.28 -10.30
C ILE A 115 -3.72 8.74 -11.55
N GLY A 116 -2.50 9.24 -11.41
CA GLY A 116 -1.66 9.69 -12.52
C GLY A 116 -1.39 8.59 -13.54
N LEU A 117 -1.04 7.38 -13.07
CA LEU A 117 -0.84 6.22 -13.94
C LEU A 117 -2.13 5.79 -14.63
N GLN A 118 -3.26 5.75 -13.90
CA GLN A 118 -4.54 5.38 -14.49
C GLN A 118 -4.96 6.35 -15.60
N LEU A 119 -4.78 7.64 -15.40
CA LEU A 119 -5.08 8.65 -16.43
C LEU A 119 -4.18 8.49 -17.66
N SER A 120 -2.89 8.20 -17.45
CA SER A 120 -1.93 7.98 -18.54
C SER A 120 -2.21 6.70 -19.31
N LEU A 121 -2.70 5.66 -18.63
CA LEU A 121 -2.95 4.34 -19.21
C LEU A 121 -4.41 4.13 -19.63
N LYS A 122 -5.27 5.14 -19.47
CA LYS A 122 -6.71 5.05 -19.81
C LYS A 122 -6.98 4.60 -21.24
N LYS A 123 -6.08 4.88 -22.18
CA LYS A 123 -6.20 4.43 -23.58
C LYS A 123 -5.91 2.94 -23.77
N ILE A 124 -5.20 2.32 -22.83
CA ILE A 124 -4.73 0.92 -22.92
C ILE A 124 -5.57 0.02 -22.00
N SER A 125 -6.04 0.54 -20.89
CA SER A 125 -6.85 -0.20 -19.93
C SER A 125 -8.32 -0.06 -20.26
N THR A 126 -8.99 -1.20 -20.49
CA THR A 126 -10.45 -1.29 -20.68
C THR A 126 -11.23 -1.24 -19.37
N GLU A 127 -10.54 -1.36 -18.24
CA GLU A 127 -11.14 -1.44 -16.91
C GLU A 127 -11.37 -0.06 -16.31
N GLU A 128 -12.55 0.16 -15.74
CA GLU A 128 -12.92 1.43 -15.09
C GLU A 128 -12.29 1.61 -13.69
N THR A 129 -11.88 0.52 -13.04
CA THR A 129 -11.33 0.55 -11.68
C THR A 129 -9.81 0.75 -11.69
N VAL A 130 -9.30 1.47 -10.66
CA VAL A 130 -7.86 1.72 -10.49
C VAL A 130 -7.23 0.57 -9.71
N PRO A 131 -6.13 -0.09 -10.20
CA PRO A 131 -5.38 -1.08 -9.43
C PRO A 131 -4.51 -0.39 -8.37
N LEU A 132 -5.14 0.05 -7.29
CA LEU A 132 -4.49 0.91 -6.31
C LEU A 132 -3.32 0.21 -5.61
N ALA A 133 -3.53 -1.02 -5.12
CA ALA A 133 -2.47 -1.77 -4.45
C ALA A 133 -1.32 -2.11 -5.41
N GLY A 134 -1.61 -2.46 -6.67
CA GLY A 134 -0.59 -2.73 -7.67
C GLY A 134 0.29 -1.52 -7.94
N PHE A 135 -0.30 -0.36 -8.21
CA PHE A 135 0.47 0.87 -8.45
C PHE A 135 1.22 1.33 -7.21
N SER A 136 0.63 1.16 -6.02
CA SER A 136 1.31 1.46 -4.75
C SER A 136 2.48 0.51 -4.50
N ALA A 137 2.36 -0.77 -4.85
CA ALA A 137 3.47 -1.73 -4.76
C ALA A 137 4.62 -1.36 -5.71
N LEU A 138 4.30 -0.93 -6.93
CA LEU A 138 5.30 -0.43 -7.89
C LEU A 138 6.00 0.82 -7.34
N LEU A 139 5.26 1.78 -6.81
CA LEU A 139 5.84 2.97 -6.17
C LEU A 139 6.76 2.57 -5.00
N LEU A 140 6.35 1.60 -4.18
CA LEU A 140 7.16 1.12 -3.06
C LEU A 140 8.47 0.48 -3.55
N CYS A 141 8.45 -0.26 -4.64
CA CYS A 141 9.69 -0.77 -5.26
C CYS A 141 10.62 0.39 -5.69
N LEU A 142 10.06 1.47 -6.26
CA LEU A 142 10.86 2.65 -6.63
C LEU A 142 11.44 3.36 -5.40
N VAL A 143 10.66 3.46 -4.31
CA VAL A 143 11.14 4.00 -3.02
C VAL A 143 12.29 3.16 -2.47
N PHE A 144 12.20 1.84 -2.52
CA PHE A 144 13.30 0.96 -2.09
C PHE A 144 14.55 1.13 -2.95
N LEU A 145 14.41 1.25 -4.26
CA LEU A 145 15.53 1.54 -5.14
C LEU A 145 16.17 2.90 -4.81
N LYS A 146 15.34 3.92 -4.61
CA LYS A 146 15.81 5.24 -4.18
C LYS A 146 16.56 5.15 -2.84
N ASP A 147 16.00 4.52 -1.83
CA ASP A 147 16.59 4.42 -0.50
C ASP A 147 17.88 3.57 -0.50
N HIS A 148 18.04 2.66 -1.46
CA HIS A 148 19.24 1.85 -1.63
C HIS A 148 20.37 2.61 -2.35
N TYR A 149 20.05 3.37 -3.39
CA TYR A 149 21.03 4.08 -4.21
C TYR A 149 21.33 5.50 -3.74
N PHE A 150 20.33 6.19 -3.19
CA PHE A 150 20.45 7.56 -2.71
C PHE A 150 20.40 7.58 -1.19
N LEU A 151 21.58 7.80 -0.57
CA LEU A 151 21.75 7.88 0.88
C LEU A 151 21.04 9.10 1.53
N PHE A 152 20.48 10.01 0.72
CA PHE A 152 19.78 11.19 1.21
C PHE A 152 18.32 10.88 1.52
N HIS A 153 17.94 11.08 2.77
CA HIS A 153 16.56 11.01 3.27
C HIS A 153 15.85 9.69 2.97
N LYS A 154 16.17 8.67 3.73
CA LYS A 154 15.47 7.38 3.66
C LYS A 154 13.99 7.57 4.03
N MET A 155 13.10 7.07 3.20
CA MET A 155 11.67 7.03 3.47
C MET A 155 11.28 5.80 4.30
N THR A 156 11.96 4.68 4.10
CA THR A 156 11.69 3.42 4.78
C THR A 156 12.56 3.23 6.01
N LEU A 157 12.13 2.38 6.93
CA LEU A 157 12.89 1.99 8.12
C LEU A 157 13.94 0.89 7.84
N LEU A 158 14.10 0.52 6.57
CA LEU A 158 15.02 -0.52 6.09
C LEU A 158 16.47 -0.06 6.03
#